data_4c12ce5533cc20c5bc6ea6053c7b66ea
#
_entry.id   4c12ce5533cc20c5bc6ea6053c7b66ea
#
_cell.length_a   1.000
_cell.length_b   1.000
_cell.length_c   1.000
_cell.angle_alpha   90.00
_cell.angle_beta   90.00
_cell.angle_gamma   90.00
#
_symmetry.space_group_name_H-M   'P 1'
#
loop_
_entity.id
_entity.type
_entity.pdbx_description
1 polymer ?
#
loop_
_entity_poly.entity_id
_entity_poly.type
_entity_poly.pdbx_seq_one_letter_code
_entity_poly.pdbx_strand_id
1 'polypeptide(L)'
;MERLIEYAEHIGVTWAFVDDLSPHHPGRYYDARRHIDVLDGMALPKTISAFGHELGHATFRDVPSILPHVDARQERRADAWAAHFLIDPTLYAAAAAKYGRELDWIAQELGVLKRIVIAYEDTLTRVGDRVYIGARMGAGQWRACLEVA
;
A
#
# COMPACT_ATOMS: atom_id res chain seq x y z
N MET A 1 -0.27 3.51 12.19
CA MET A 1 -0.28 2.14 12.77
C MET A 1 -1.67 1.74 13.27
N GLU A 2 -2.31 2.53 14.13
CA GLU A 2 -3.64 2.25 14.70
C GLU A 2 -4.68 1.82 13.66
N ARG A 3 -4.89 2.60 12.60
CA ARG A 3 -5.82 2.25 11.50
C ARG A 3 -5.54 0.90 10.82
N LEU A 4 -4.27 0.48 10.74
CA LEU A 4 -3.91 -0.83 10.18
C LEU A 4 -4.31 -1.96 11.13
N ILE A 5 -4.12 -1.75 12.44
CA ILE A 5 -4.52 -2.71 13.48
C ILE A 5 -6.03 -2.87 13.49
N GLU A 6 -6.77 -1.77 13.55
CA GLU A 6 -8.24 -1.77 13.49
C GLU A 6 -8.78 -2.50 12.24
N TYR A 7 -8.12 -2.27 11.08
CA TYR A 7 -8.51 -2.95 9.87
C TYR A 7 -8.20 -4.45 9.91
N ALA A 8 -7.03 -4.86 10.45
CA ALA A 8 -6.69 -6.27 10.64
C ALA A 8 -7.74 -6.99 11.49
N GLU A 9 -8.12 -6.38 12.62
CA GLU A 9 -9.17 -6.87 13.52
C GLU A 9 -10.51 -6.99 12.80
N HIS A 10 -10.90 -5.95 12.05
CA HIS A 10 -12.15 -5.91 11.28
C HIS A 10 -12.27 -7.06 10.29
N ILE A 11 -11.18 -7.43 9.61
CA ILE A 11 -11.17 -8.54 8.64
C ILE A 11 -10.82 -9.90 9.26
N GLY A 12 -10.69 -9.97 10.60
CA GLY A 12 -10.39 -11.20 11.33
C GLY A 12 -8.98 -11.73 11.06
N VAL A 13 -8.00 -10.84 10.96
CA VAL A 13 -6.58 -11.15 10.76
C VAL A 13 -5.84 -10.85 12.05
N THR A 14 -5.12 -11.84 12.58
CA THR A 14 -4.18 -11.66 13.68
C THR A 14 -2.81 -11.23 13.15
N TRP A 15 -1.98 -10.63 13.99
CA TRP A 15 -0.65 -10.21 13.60
C TRP A 15 0.32 -10.25 14.78
N ALA A 16 1.63 -10.35 14.48
CA ALA A 16 2.71 -10.30 15.48
C ALA A 16 3.94 -9.61 14.91
N PHE A 17 4.74 -9.00 15.80
CA PHE A 17 6.12 -8.66 15.50
C PHE A 17 7.00 -9.87 15.77
N VAL A 18 7.92 -10.16 14.83
CA VAL A 18 8.85 -11.30 14.89
C VAL A 18 10.27 -10.86 14.53
N ASP A 19 11.28 -11.60 14.95
CA ASP A 19 12.69 -11.28 14.73
C ASP A 19 13.36 -12.17 13.67
N ASP A 20 12.65 -13.17 13.15
CA ASP A 20 13.18 -14.20 12.25
C ASP A 20 12.88 -13.96 10.76
N LEU A 21 12.28 -12.81 10.39
CA LEU A 21 12.07 -12.43 9.01
C LEU A 21 13.29 -11.73 8.40
N SER A 22 13.44 -11.88 7.08
CA SER A 22 14.47 -11.16 6.34
C SER A 22 14.12 -9.65 6.22
N PRO A 23 15.13 -8.74 6.37
CA PRO A 23 14.94 -7.32 6.09
C PRO A 23 14.51 -7.01 4.65
N HIS A 24 14.72 -7.94 3.69
CA HIS A 24 14.26 -7.81 2.31
C HIS A 24 12.79 -8.24 2.12
N HIS A 25 12.29 -9.09 3.01
CA HIS A 25 10.89 -9.54 3.06
C HIS A 25 10.39 -9.36 4.49
N PRO A 26 10.13 -8.10 4.89
CA PRO A 26 9.88 -7.74 6.29
C PRO A 26 8.45 -8.02 6.75
N GLY A 27 7.61 -8.59 5.92
CA GLY A 27 6.26 -9.04 6.22
C GLY A 27 5.98 -10.40 5.61
N ARG A 28 5.00 -11.11 6.16
CA ARG A 28 4.48 -12.35 5.60
C ARG A 28 3.06 -12.60 6.04
N TYR A 29 2.15 -12.73 5.07
CA TYR A 29 0.78 -13.17 5.32
C TYR A 29 0.64 -14.70 5.17
N TYR A 30 -0.12 -15.32 6.06
CA TYR A 30 -0.46 -16.74 6.04
C TYR A 30 -1.97 -16.91 5.94
N ASP A 31 -2.47 -17.21 4.76
CA ASP A 31 -3.92 -17.29 4.51
C ASP A 31 -4.62 -18.36 5.35
N ALA A 32 -4.01 -19.54 5.48
CA ALA A 32 -4.59 -20.66 6.24
C ALA A 32 -4.81 -20.33 7.74
N ARG A 33 -3.97 -19.45 8.31
CA ARG A 33 -4.06 -19.02 9.71
C ARG A 33 -4.71 -17.66 9.89
N ARG A 34 -4.95 -16.93 8.81
CA ARG A 34 -5.36 -15.53 8.83
C ARG A 34 -4.43 -14.70 9.72
N HIS A 35 -3.14 -14.82 9.48
CA HIS A 35 -2.11 -14.24 10.33
C HIS A 35 -1.04 -13.52 9.52
N ILE A 36 -0.54 -12.40 10.08
CA ILE A 36 0.55 -11.61 9.50
C ILE A 36 1.71 -11.55 10.49
N ASP A 37 2.90 -11.96 10.06
CA ASP A 37 4.15 -11.65 10.75
C ASP A 37 4.77 -10.38 10.15
N VAL A 38 5.28 -9.50 11.01
CA VAL A 38 5.99 -8.27 10.62
C VAL A 38 7.34 -8.25 11.35
N LEU A 39 8.42 -7.98 10.64
CA LEU A 39 9.76 -7.89 11.25
C LEU A 39 9.79 -6.78 12.30
N ASP A 40 10.27 -7.12 13.49
CA ASP A 40 10.45 -6.16 14.59
C ASP A 40 11.65 -5.23 14.39
N GLY A 41 11.71 -4.15 15.14
CA GLY A 41 12.85 -3.22 15.19
C GLY A 41 13.04 -2.35 13.94
N MET A 42 12.11 -2.33 13.00
CA MET A 42 12.19 -1.48 11.81
C MET A 42 11.77 -0.03 12.10
N ALA A 43 12.26 0.91 11.29
CA ALA A 43 11.75 2.28 11.28
C ALA A 43 10.25 2.31 10.92
N LEU A 44 9.50 3.20 11.56
CA LEU A 44 8.03 3.27 11.44
C LEU A 44 7.51 3.30 10.00
N PRO A 45 8.08 4.09 9.04
CA PRO A 45 7.62 4.06 7.65
C PRO A 45 7.75 2.69 6.99
N LYS A 46 8.81 1.95 7.33
CA LYS A 46 9.03 0.59 6.81
C LYS A 46 8.05 -0.40 7.42
N THR A 47 7.81 -0.32 8.72
CA THR A 47 6.82 -1.15 9.44
C THR A 47 5.41 -0.94 8.88
N ILE A 48 4.97 0.33 8.76
CA ILE A 48 3.65 0.68 8.23
C ILE A 48 3.47 0.18 6.79
N SER A 49 4.48 0.37 5.95
CA SER A 49 4.43 -0.05 4.55
C SER A 49 4.42 -1.57 4.40
N ALA A 50 5.21 -2.28 5.22
CA ALA A 50 5.21 -3.75 5.22
C ALA A 50 3.88 -4.31 5.72
N PHE A 51 3.40 -3.84 6.87
CA PHE A 51 2.12 -4.31 7.42
C PHE A 51 0.94 -3.98 6.50
N GLY A 52 0.91 -2.78 5.89
CA GLY A 52 -0.09 -2.42 4.90
C GLY A 52 -0.09 -3.33 3.67
N HIS A 53 1.09 -3.70 3.17
CA HIS A 53 1.23 -4.63 2.05
C HIS A 53 0.67 -6.02 2.41
N GLU A 54 1.03 -6.58 3.57
CA GLU A 54 0.51 -7.88 4.01
C GLU A 54 -1.00 -7.86 4.25
N LEU A 55 -1.55 -6.73 4.72
CA LEU A 55 -3.00 -6.54 4.82
C LEU A 55 -3.67 -6.50 3.44
N GLY A 56 -2.98 -6.01 2.42
CA GLY A 56 -3.40 -6.13 1.03
C GLY A 56 -3.56 -7.60 0.63
N HIS A 57 -2.56 -8.44 0.85
CA HIS A 57 -2.65 -9.89 0.63
C HIS A 57 -3.79 -10.53 1.43
N ALA A 58 -3.93 -10.17 2.70
CA ALA A 58 -4.97 -10.70 3.58
C ALA A 58 -6.39 -10.32 3.12
N THR A 59 -6.56 -9.12 2.58
CA THR A 59 -7.84 -8.62 2.03
C THR A 59 -8.29 -9.44 0.83
N PHE A 60 -7.35 -9.82 -0.02
CA PHE A 60 -7.63 -10.61 -1.23
C PHE A 60 -7.50 -12.12 -1.04
N ARG A 61 -7.13 -12.58 0.15
CA ARG A 61 -6.91 -14.00 0.44
C ARG A 61 -5.85 -14.60 -0.48
N ASP A 62 -4.77 -13.85 -0.73
CA ASP A 62 -3.69 -14.29 -1.60
C ASP A 62 -2.94 -15.47 -0.99
N VAL A 63 -2.61 -16.43 -1.85
CA VAL A 63 -1.76 -17.57 -1.50
C VAL A 63 -0.57 -17.61 -2.47
N PRO A 64 0.63 -18.02 -2.01
CA PRO A 64 1.79 -18.15 -2.89
C PRO A 64 1.45 -19.01 -4.12
N SER A 65 1.87 -18.56 -5.29
CA SER A 65 1.63 -19.23 -6.56
C SER A 65 2.94 -19.68 -7.18
N ILE A 66 2.94 -20.87 -7.80
CA ILE A 66 4.06 -21.35 -8.61
C ILE A 66 4.14 -20.65 -9.98
N LEU A 67 3.12 -19.87 -10.33
CA LEU A 67 3.05 -19.11 -11.58
C LEU A 67 3.52 -17.68 -11.37
N PRO A 68 4.69 -17.28 -11.89
CA PRO A 68 5.29 -15.96 -11.63
C PRO A 68 4.38 -14.76 -11.98
N HIS A 69 3.56 -14.90 -13.03
CA HIS A 69 2.64 -13.82 -13.42
C HIS A 69 1.45 -13.67 -12.45
N VAL A 70 1.07 -14.74 -11.74
CA VAL A 70 0.04 -14.69 -10.69
C VAL A 70 0.61 -13.96 -9.47
N ASP A 71 1.80 -14.38 -9.03
CA ASP A 71 2.52 -13.72 -7.92
C ASP A 71 2.72 -12.23 -8.21
N ALA A 72 3.28 -11.89 -9.37
CA ALA A 72 3.51 -10.50 -9.74
C ALA A 72 2.21 -9.65 -9.77
N ARG A 73 1.06 -10.26 -10.07
CA ARG A 73 -0.24 -9.58 -10.03
C ARG A 73 -0.72 -9.40 -8.59
N GLN A 74 -0.52 -10.40 -7.73
CA GLN A 74 -0.85 -10.33 -6.30
C GLN A 74 -0.03 -9.22 -5.63
N GLU A 75 1.29 -9.18 -5.85
CA GLU A 75 2.19 -8.16 -5.33
C GLU A 75 1.75 -6.73 -5.71
N ARG A 76 1.51 -6.49 -7.01
CA ARG A 76 1.04 -5.17 -7.47
C ARG A 76 -0.31 -4.78 -6.86
N ARG A 77 -1.21 -5.75 -6.67
CA ARG A 77 -2.51 -5.50 -6.05
C ARG A 77 -2.39 -5.20 -4.57
N ALA A 78 -1.51 -5.89 -3.87
CA ALA A 78 -1.22 -5.65 -2.45
C ALA A 78 -0.58 -4.27 -2.24
N ASP A 79 0.41 -3.90 -3.06
CA ASP A 79 1.01 -2.56 -3.02
C ASP A 79 -0.01 -1.45 -3.35
N ALA A 80 -0.85 -1.63 -4.37
CA ALA A 80 -1.90 -0.67 -4.70
C ALA A 80 -2.94 -0.53 -3.58
N TRP A 81 -3.32 -1.64 -2.93
CA TRP A 81 -4.20 -1.61 -1.78
C TRP A 81 -3.57 -0.85 -0.61
N ALA A 82 -2.33 -1.18 -0.26
CA ALA A 82 -1.58 -0.50 0.80
C ALA A 82 -1.44 1.00 0.51
N ALA A 83 -1.14 1.38 -0.73
CA ALA A 83 -1.02 2.76 -1.14
C ALA A 83 -2.34 3.54 -0.92
N HIS A 84 -3.47 2.99 -1.34
CA HIS A 84 -4.77 3.63 -1.12
C HIS A 84 -5.22 3.67 0.34
N PHE A 85 -4.75 2.73 1.15
CA PHE A 85 -5.05 2.70 2.57
C PHE A 85 -4.20 3.70 3.37
N LEU A 86 -2.92 3.82 3.02
CA LEU A 86 -1.92 4.60 3.76
C LEU A 86 -1.85 6.07 3.33
N ILE A 87 -2.04 6.35 2.04
CA ILE A 87 -1.86 7.68 1.47
C ILE A 87 -3.18 8.43 1.43
N ASP A 88 -3.23 9.55 2.13
CA ASP A 88 -4.31 10.54 1.98
C ASP A 88 -4.11 11.33 0.69
N PRO A 89 -5.12 11.42 -0.20
CA PRO A 89 -5.01 12.12 -1.47
C PRO A 89 -4.63 13.60 -1.34
N THR A 90 -5.12 14.27 -0.30
CA THR A 90 -4.85 15.71 -0.07
C THR A 90 -3.40 15.91 0.37
N LEU A 91 -2.90 15.03 1.26
CA LEU A 91 -1.50 15.08 1.69
C LEU A 91 -0.56 14.73 0.54
N TYR A 92 -0.92 13.75 -0.30
CA TYR A 92 -0.16 13.45 -1.50
C TYR A 92 -0.10 14.63 -2.47
N ALA A 93 -1.23 15.29 -2.75
CA ALA A 93 -1.26 16.44 -3.63
C ALA A 93 -0.39 17.60 -3.11
N ALA A 94 -0.43 17.87 -1.81
CA ALA A 94 0.42 18.87 -1.17
C ALA A 94 1.92 18.53 -1.27
N ALA A 95 2.29 17.27 -1.00
CA ALA A 95 3.66 16.79 -1.12
C ALA A 95 4.16 16.84 -2.58
N ALA A 96 3.34 16.41 -3.54
CA ALA A 96 3.66 16.46 -4.97
C ALA A 96 3.83 17.90 -5.47
N ALA A 97 2.99 18.83 -5.02
CA ALA A 97 3.13 20.25 -5.34
C ALA A 97 4.44 20.85 -4.76
N LYS A 98 4.86 20.40 -3.57
CA LYS A 98 6.07 20.86 -2.89
C LYS A 98 7.35 20.28 -3.49
N TYR A 99 7.36 19.00 -3.82
CA TYR A 99 8.57 18.26 -4.21
C TYR A 99 8.61 17.85 -5.68
N GLY A 100 7.56 18.11 -6.45
CA GLY A 100 7.49 17.74 -7.86
C GLY A 100 7.56 16.22 -8.05
N ARG A 101 8.62 15.73 -8.72
CA ARG A 101 8.82 14.30 -9.01
C ARG A 101 9.83 13.62 -8.07
N GLU A 102 10.22 14.28 -7.00
CA GLU A 102 11.18 13.75 -6.03
C GLU A 102 10.50 12.76 -5.07
N LEU A 103 10.27 11.53 -5.54
CA LEU A 103 9.49 10.50 -4.84
C LEU A 103 10.03 10.15 -3.44
N ASP A 104 11.35 10.27 -3.22
CA ASP A 104 11.95 10.01 -1.92
C ASP A 104 11.51 11.05 -0.88
N TRP A 105 11.41 12.33 -1.27
CA TRP A 105 10.91 13.38 -0.39
C TRP A 105 9.40 13.27 -0.16
N ILE A 106 8.64 12.89 -1.20
CA ILE A 106 7.20 12.63 -1.07
C ILE A 106 6.97 11.47 -0.09
N ALA A 107 7.72 10.38 -0.24
CA ALA A 107 7.61 9.21 0.65
C ALA A 107 7.94 9.56 2.10
N GLN A 108 8.98 10.36 2.32
CA GLN A 108 9.36 10.84 3.65
C GLN A 108 8.26 11.72 4.27
N GLU A 109 7.71 12.66 3.53
CA GLU A 109 6.63 13.54 3.99
C GLU A 109 5.36 12.73 4.36
N LEU A 110 5.04 11.71 3.56
CA LEU A 110 3.88 10.84 3.79
C LEU A 110 4.13 9.73 4.84
N GLY A 111 5.36 9.55 5.30
CA GLY A 111 5.71 8.52 6.28
C GLY A 111 5.57 7.08 5.77
N VAL A 112 5.80 6.86 4.47
CA VAL A 112 5.73 5.55 3.82
C VAL A 112 6.99 5.25 3.02
N LEU A 113 7.15 4.02 2.53
CA LEU A 113 8.23 3.69 1.60
C LEU A 113 7.95 4.23 0.19
N LYS A 114 9.01 4.59 -0.54
CA LYS A 114 8.94 5.05 -1.93
C LYS A 114 8.13 4.11 -2.84
N ARG A 115 8.24 2.79 -2.68
CA ARG A 115 7.47 1.80 -3.46
C ARG A 115 5.96 1.99 -3.32
N ILE A 116 5.50 2.42 -2.13
CA ILE A 116 4.08 2.69 -1.87
C ILE A 116 3.62 3.96 -2.60
N VAL A 117 4.48 4.99 -2.68
CA VAL A 117 4.21 6.19 -3.49
C VAL A 117 4.13 5.83 -4.97
N ILE A 118 5.07 5.01 -5.47
CA ILE A 118 5.05 4.53 -6.87
C ILE A 118 3.75 3.77 -7.14
N ALA A 119 3.39 2.81 -6.27
CA ALA A 119 2.14 2.06 -6.41
C ALA A 119 0.91 2.96 -6.37
N TYR A 120 0.94 4.05 -5.59
CA TYR A 120 -0.13 5.05 -5.58
C TYR A 120 -0.22 5.78 -6.93
N GLU A 121 0.91 6.28 -7.44
CA GLU A 121 0.97 6.98 -8.74
C GLU A 121 0.51 6.09 -9.90
N ASP A 122 0.85 4.81 -9.90
CA ASP A 122 0.40 3.82 -10.90
C ASP A 122 -1.13 3.65 -10.93
N THR A 123 -1.82 4.02 -9.86
CA THR A 123 -3.29 4.00 -9.80
C THR A 123 -3.95 5.30 -10.24
N LEU A 124 -3.16 6.37 -10.44
CA LEU A 124 -3.69 7.65 -10.86
C LEU A 124 -3.96 7.68 -12.36
N THR A 125 -5.11 8.22 -12.75
CA THR A 125 -5.45 8.44 -14.15
C THR A 125 -5.61 9.92 -14.41
N ARG A 126 -4.80 10.47 -15.31
CA ARG A 126 -4.88 11.87 -15.72
C ARG A 126 -5.81 12.04 -16.91
N VAL A 127 -6.75 12.96 -16.78
CA VAL A 127 -7.65 13.38 -17.88
C VAL A 127 -7.61 14.91 -17.95
N GLY A 128 -6.87 15.44 -18.91
CA GLY A 128 -6.65 16.88 -19.04
C GLY A 128 -5.85 17.45 -17.85
N ASP A 129 -6.42 18.40 -17.16
CA ASP A 129 -5.89 19.08 -15.97
C ASP A 129 -6.31 18.41 -14.63
N ARG A 130 -7.02 17.29 -14.72
CA ARG A 130 -7.52 16.57 -13.54
C ARG A 130 -6.85 15.21 -13.38
N VAL A 131 -6.56 14.84 -12.14
CA VAL A 131 -6.06 13.51 -11.76
C VAL A 131 -7.13 12.76 -10.99
N TYR A 132 -7.46 11.59 -11.45
CA TYR A 132 -8.46 10.70 -10.86
C TYR A 132 -7.79 9.56 -10.10
N ILE A 133 -8.29 9.24 -8.91
CA ILE A 133 -7.75 8.24 -8.01
C ILE A 133 -8.67 7.03 -8.01
N GLY A 134 -8.07 5.84 -8.17
CA GLY A 134 -8.79 4.58 -8.06
C GLY A 134 -9.79 4.36 -9.18
N ALA A 135 -9.39 4.64 -10.42
CA ALA A 135 -10.14 4.29 -11.61
C ALA A 135 -10.49 2.80 -11.61
N ARG A 136 -11.77 2.47 -11.52
CA ARG A 136 -12.24 1.10 -11.76
C ARG A 136 -12.53 0.93 -13.23
N MET A 137 -11.87 -0.03 -13.87
CA MET A 137 -12.15 -0.38 -15.27
C MET A 137 -13.67 -0.64 -15.45
N GLY A 138 -14.29 0.14 -16.33
CA GLY A 138 -15.64 -0.09 -16.81
C GLY A 138 -16.78 0.66 -16.12
N ALA A 139 -16.57 1.43 -15.06
CA ALA A 139 -17.69 2.01 -14.31
C ALA A 139 -17.79 3.55 -14.33
N GLY A 140 -16.79 4.28 -14.83
CA GLY A 140 -16.78 5.76 -14.76
C GLY A 140 -16.85 6.33 -13.34
N GLN A 141 -16.65 5.48 -12.34
CA GLN A 141 -16.72 5.86 -10.92
C GLN A 141 -15.31 6.03 -10.37
N TRP A 142 -14.97 7.27 -10.04
CA TRP A 142 -13.67 7.67 -9.50
C TRP A 142 -13.78 7.81 -7.99
N ARG A 143 -12.75 7.37 -7.27
CA ARG A 143 -12.70 7.49 -5.81
C ARG A 143 -12.52 8.93 -5.35
N ALA A 144 -11.73 9.69 -6.08
CA ALA A 144 -11.53 11.13 -5.88
C ALA A 144 -11.03 11.78 -7.19
N CYS A 145 -11.18 13.08 -7.29
CA CYS A 145 -10.64 13.90 -8.36
C CYS A 145 -9.84 15.04 -7.75
N LEU A 146 -8.59 15.21 -8.18
CA LEU A 146 -7.73 16.31 -7.79
C LEU A 146 -7.55 17.25 -9.00
N GLU A 147 -7.69 18.55 -8.78
CA GLU A 147 -7.26 19.55 -9.74
C GLU A 147 -5.73 19.67 -9.64
N VAL A 148 -5.06 19.55 -10.79
CA VAL A 148 -3.61 19.72 -10.88
C VAL A 148 -3.36 21.12 -11.39
N ALA A 149 -2.81 21.97 -10.54
CA ALA A 149 -2.38 23.31 -10.92
C ALA A 149 -1.18 23.27 -11.87
#